data_a3e9d63d42710f78e4fbad872e060a4b
#
_entry.id   a3e9d63d42710f78e4fbad872e060a4b
#
_cell.length_a   1.000
_cell.length_b   1.000
_cell.length_c   1.000
_cell.angle_alpha   90.00
_cell.angle_beta   90.00
_cell.angle_gamma   90.00
#
_symmetry.space_group_name_H-M   'P 1'
#
loop_
_entity.id
_entity.type
_entity.pdbx_description
1 polymer ?
#
loop_
_entity_poly.entity_id
_entity_poly.type
_entity_poly.pdbx_seq_one_letter_code
_entity_poly.pdbx_strand_id
1 'polypeptide(L)' 'MSELGKTFSQARIQRGLTLEDCERDTRLSRRYLDALEREDWKVFPAPVYSRAFLRTYAQYLGLNPAELMRVFQAQTEEP' A
#
# COMPACT_ATOMS: atom_id res chain seq x y z
N MET A 1 11.81 -12.43 0.54
CA MET A 1 10.58 -11.85 1.07
C MET A 1 10.56 -10.36 0.88
N SER A 2 9.43 -9.85 0.48
CA SER A 2 9.32 -8.44 0.22
C SER A 2 9.06 -7.67 1.51
N GLU A 3 9.62 -6.46 1.57
CA GLU A 3 9.43 -5.57 2.71
C GLU A 3 8.39 -4.49 2.44
N LEU A 4 7.77 -4.53 1.28
CA LEU A 4 6.87 -3.44 0.87
C LEU A 4 5.68 -3.30 1.82
N GLY A 5 4.98 -4.41 2.07
CA GLY A 5 3.84 -4.37 2.97
C GLY A 5 4.22 -3.98 4.36
N LYS A 6 5.36 -4.46 4.83
CA LYS A 6 5.86 -4.15 6.16
C LYS A 6 6.17 -2.66 6.29
N THR A 7 6.70 -2.07 5.23
CA THR A 7 6.97 -0.64 5.22
C THR A 7 5.70 0.15 5.46
N PHE A 8 4.61 -0.24 4.79
CA PHE A 8 3.32 0.41 4.99
C PHE A 8 2.81 0.24 6.42
N SER A 9 2.79 -0.99 6.91
CA SER A 9 2.21 -1.24 8.23
C SER A 9 3.02 -0.59 9.34
N GLN A 10 4.34 -0.59 9.23
CA GLN A 10 5.18 0.06 10.23
C GLN A 10 4.99 1.57 10.24
N ALA A 11 4.88 2.19 9.07
CA ALA A 11 4.65 3.62 9.00
C ALA A 11 3.29 3.97 9.61
N ARG A 12 2.28 3.14 9.37
CA ARG A 12 0.97 3.36 9.94
C ARG A 12 1.00 3.24 11.47
N ILE A 13 1.64 2.19 11.96
CA ILE A 13 1.69 1.94 13.40
C ILE A 13 2.48 3.03 14.11
N GLN A 14 3.57 3.49 13.51
CA GLN A 14 4.36 4.57 14.10
C GLN A 14 3.56 5.85 14.27
N ARG A 15 2.56 6.06 13.41
CA ARG A 15 1.70 7.23 13.51
C ARG A 15 0.50 6.99 14.41
N GLY A 16 0.39 5.78 14.99
CA GLY A 16 -0.71 5.46 15.87
C GLY A 16 -2.04 5.33 15.17
N LEU A 17 -2.02 4.97 13.88
CA LEU A 17 -3.23 4.89 13.07
C LEU A 17 -3.72 3.46 12.93
N THR A 18 -5.05 3.29 12.99
CA THR A 18 -5.67 2.02 12.63
C THR A 18 -5.98 2.03 11.14
N LEU A 19 -6.30 0.85 10.60
CA LEU A 19 -6.74 0.80 9.20
C LEU A 19 -8.04 1.58 9.01
N GLU A 20 -8.88 1.62 10.03
CA GLU A 20 -10.11 2.42 9.97
C GLU A 20 -9.80 3.91 9.85
N ASP A 21 -8.81 4.37 10.61
CA ASP A 21 -8.38 5.76 10.50
C ASP A 21 -7.92 6.08 9.09
N CYS A 22 -7.14 5.18 8.52
CA CYS A 22 -6.60 5.39 7.18
C CYS A 22 -7.70 5.37 6.13
N GLU A 23 -8.67 4.49 6.29
CA GLU A 23 -9.81 4.45 5.37
C GLU A 23 -10.59 5.76 5.42
N ARG A 24 -10.85 6.26 6.62
CA ARG A 24 -11.56 7.52 6.78
C ARG A 24 -10.82 8.67 6.08
N ASP A 25 -9.52 8.71 6.26
CA ASP A 25 -8.72 9.84 5.78
C ASP A 25 -8.44 9.77 4.29
N THR A 26 -8.20 8.57 3.76
CA THR A 26 -7.84 8.40 2.35
C THR A 26 -9.03 8.11 1.46
N ARG A 27 -10.14 7.67 2.05
CA ARG A 27 -11.31 7.20 1.32
C ARG A 27 -11.04 5.91 0.55
N LEU A 28 -9.95 5.24 0.85
CA LEU A 28 -9.67 3.93 0.29
C LEU A 28 -10.21 2.87 1.24
N SER A 29 -10.82 1.84 0.67
CA SER A 29 -11.40 0.75 1.46
C SER A 29 -10.34 0.08 2.32
N ARG A 30 -10.71 -0.24 3.58
CA ARG A 30 -9.83 -1.00 4.46
C ARG A 30 -9.34 -2.28 3.81
N ARG A 31 -10.19 -2.89 3.02
CA ARG A 31 -9.84 -4.13 2.34
C ARG A 31 -8.62 -3.93 1.44
N TYR A 32 -8.58 -2.81 0.73
CA TYR A 32 -7.47 -2.53 -0.17
C TYR A 32 -6.23 -2.09 0.60
N LEU A 33 -6.41 -1.32 1.67
CA LEU A 33 -5.28 -0.92 2.51
C LEU A 33 -4.64 -2.14 3.16
N ASP A 34 -5.46 -3.05 3.67
CA ASP A 34 -4.97 -4.29 4.24
C ASP A 34 -4.24 -5.12 3.20
N ALA A 35 -4.80 -5.17 1.99
CA ALA A 35 -4.17 -5.92 0.90
C ALA A 35 -2.79 -5.36 0.56
N LEU A 36 -2.63 -4.04 0.58
CA LEU A 36 -1.32 -3.44 0.35
C LEU A 36 -0.33 -3.87 1.43
N GLU A 37 -0.77 -3.87 2.69
CA GLU A 37 0.12 -4.23 3.79
C GLU A 37 0.47 -5.72 3.79
N ARG A 38 -0.41 -6.55 3.26
CA ARG A 38 -0.17 -7.99 3.17
C ARG A 38 0.40 -8.40 1.83
N GLU A 39 0.51 -7.45 0.91
CA GLU A 39 0.97 -7.70 -0.45
C GLU A 39 0.10 -8.74 -1.16
N ASP A 40 -1.19 -8.65 -0.91
CA ASP A 40 -2.16 -9.54 -1.53
C ASP A 40 -2.74 -8.85 -2.77
N TRP A 41 -1.99 -8.91 -3.86
CA TRP A 41 -2.33 -8.19 -5.08
C TRP A 41 -3.55 -8.75 -5.77
N LYS A 42 -3.94 -9.97 -5.43
CA LYS A 42 -5.11 -10.62 -6.05
C LYS A 42 -6.41 -9.94 -5.66
N VAL A 43 -6.41 -9.18 -4.56
CA VAL A 43 -7.61 -8.49 -4.11
C VAL A 43 -8.00 -7.37 -5.08
N PHE A 44 -7.03 -6.82 -5.78
CA PHE A 44 -7.28 -5.69 -6.67
C PHE A 44 -7.82 -6.16 -8.02
N PRO A 45 -8.80 -5.43 -8.60
CA PRO A 45 -9.39 -5.84 -9.88
C PRO A 45 -8.41 -5.82 -11.04
N ALA A 46 -7.40 -4.95 -10.99
CA ALA A 46 -6.38 -4.85 -12.04
C ALA A 46 -5.16 -4.16 -11.46
N PRO A 47 -3.98 -4.39 -12.07
CA PRO A 47 -2.74 -3.77 -11.55
C PRO A 47 -2.77 -2.25 -11.49
N VAL A 48 -3.55 -1.61 -12.37
CA VAL A 48 -3.64 -0.15 -12.33
C VAL A 48 -4.21 0.33 -11.00
N TYR A 49 -5.12 -0.43 -10.42
CA TYR A 49 -5.69 -0.07 -9.12
C TYR A 49 -4.68 -0.27 -8.00
N SER A 50 -3.91 -1.36 -8.06
CA SER A 50 -2.85 -1.58 -7.07
C SER A 50 -1.89 -0.41 -7.05
N ARG A 51 -1.47 0.04 -8.22
CA ARG A 51 -0.52 1.14 -8.33
C ARG A 51 -1.11 2.45 -7.81
N ALA A 52 -2.37 2.72 -8.16
CA ALA A 52 -3.02 3.95 -7.73
C ALA A 52 -3.18 3.99 -6.22
N PHE A 53 -3.64 2.89 -5.63
CA PHE A 53 -3.86 2.82 -4.20
C PHE A 53 -2.54 2.86 -3.44
N LEU A 54 -1.53 2.19 -3.97
CA LEU A 54 -0.20 2.21 -3.35
C LEU A 54 0.33 3.65 -3.27
N ARG A 55 0.20 4.39 -4.36
CA ARG A 55 0.68 5.76 -4.40
C ARG A 55 -0.04 6.63 -3.38
N THR A 56 -1.36 6.53 -3.34
CA THR A 56 -2.16 7.33 -2.42
C THR A 56 -1.83 7.00 -0.97
N TYR A 57 -1.72 5.72 -0.66
CA TYR A 57 -1.43 5.29 0.71
C TYR A 57 -0.03 5.73 1.12
N ALA A 58 0.95 5.59 0.22
CA ALA A 58 2.30 6.02 0.50
C ALA A 58 2.37 7.51 0.81
N GLN A 59 1.69 8.32 -0.01
CA GLN A 59 1.66 9.77 0.23
C GLN A 59 1.02 10.10 1.57
N TYR A 60 -0.07 9.43 1.89
CA TYR A 60 -0.76 9.67 3.16
C TYR A 60 0.14 9.36 4.35
N LEU A 61 0.91 8.28 4.26
CA LEU A 61 1.77 7.85 5.36
C LEU A 61 3.13 8.57 5.37
N GLY A 62 3.37 9.48 4.44
CA GLY A 62 4.63 10.20 4.38
C GLY A 62 5.78 9.40 3.82
N LEU A 63 5.48 8.34 3.09
CA LEU A 63 6.49 7.53 2.43
C LEU A 63 6.74 8.06 1.03
N ASN A 64 7.85 7.63 0.42
CA ASN A 64 8.20 8.04 -0.93
C ASN A 64 7.46 7.17 -1.95
N PRO A 65 6.42 7.71 -2.63
CA PRO A 65 5.63 6.89 -3.53
C PRO A 65 6.43 6.32 -4.70
N ALA A 66 7.37 7.11 -5.22
CA ALA A 66 8.17 6.66 -6.37
C ALA A 66 9.03 5.45 -6.02
N GLU A 67 9.61 5.48 -4.83
CA GLU A 67 10.45 4.39 -4.38
C GLU A 67 9.63 3.12 -4.14
N LEU A 68 8.48 3.27 -3.50
CA LEU A 68 7.62 2.11 -3.24
C LEU A 68 7.04 1.56 -4.54
N MET A 69 6.75 2.44 -5.50
CA MET A 69 6.28 2.01 -6.80
C MET A 69 7.34 1.16 -7.50
N ARG A 70 8.60 1.57 -7.37
CA ARG A 70 9.70 0.82 -7.97
C ARG A 70 9.79 -0.58 -7.38
N VAL A 71 9.66 -0.68 -6.04
CA VAL A 71 9.68 -1.97 -5.37
C VAL A 71 8.52 -2.83 -5.84
N PHE A 72 7.33 -2.23 -5.93
CA PHE A 72 6.14 -2.94 -6.37
C PHE A 72 6.32 -3.49 -7.79
N GLN A 73 6.83 -2.66 -8.70
CA GLN A 73 7.03 -3.08 -10.07
C GLN A 73 8.05 -4.20 -10.18
N ALA A 74 9.11 -4.11 -9.37
CA ALA A 74 10.15 -5.14 -9.41
C ALA A 74 9.63 -6.50 -8.99
N GLN A 75 8.67 -6.54 -8.05
CA GLN A 75 8.18 -7.83 -7.57
C GLN A 75 6.96 -8.33 -8.31
N THR A 76 6.26 -7.47 -9.05
CA THR A 76 5.05 -7.89 -9.74
C THR A 76 5.27 -8.09 -11.24
N GLU A 77 6.36 -7.55 -11.80
CA GLU A 77 6.68 -7.77 -13.19
C GLU A 77 7.30 -9.15 -13.36
N GLU A 78 6.74 -9.91 -14.27
CA GLU A 78 7.26 -11.23 -14.56
C GLU A 78 8.13 -11.19 -15.78
N PRO A 79 9.27 -11.91 -15.75
CA PRO A 79 10.12 -11.98 -16.93
C PRO A 79 9.43 -12.68 -18.08
#